data_acdc9255cfc8551aa78f0c808cad1c19
#
_entry.id   acdc9255cfc8551aa78f0c808cad1c19
#
_cell.length_a   1.000
_cell.length_b   1.000
_cell.length_c   1.000
_cell.angle_alpha   90.00
_cell.angle_beta   90.00
_cell.angle_gamma   90.00
#
_symmetry.space_group_name_H-M   'P 1'
#
loop_
_entity.id
_entity.type
_entity.pdbx_description
1 polymer ?
#
loop_
_entity_poly.entity_id
_entity_poly.type
_entity_poly.pdbx_seq_one_letter_code
_entity_poly.pdbx_strand_id
1 'polypeptide(L)'
;MNHNVERPIETEGDDRLLRQDFVARLLDALIEPEGRATGIVLGLSGPGGSGKSSILNMVAELAAARHPAAIVVSFNPWLAGSRNGLIHAFFAEVTAAVEASAKKPGCTRAEKLKGLVQTIFKFGKRIAPAENV
;
A
#
# COMPACT_ATOMS: atom_id res chain seq x y z
N MET A 1 6.98 15.78 32.53
CA MET A 1 7.44 14.54 31.82
C MET A 1 6.81 14.53 30.43
N ASN A 2 7.60 14.87 29.43
CA ASN A 2 7.12 14.77 28.03
C ASN A 2 7.12 13.30 27.65
N HIS A 3 5.94 12.68 27.66
CA HIS A 3 5.75 11.42 26.95
C HIS A 3 5.90 11.71 25.47
N ASN A 4 7.09 11.45 24.96
CA ASN A 4 7.34 11.42 23.52
C ASN A 4 6.54 10.22 22.98
N VAL A 5 5.32 10.46 22.54
CA VAL A 5 4.52 9.42 21.87
C VAL A 5 5.30 9.06 20.62
N GLU A 6 5.83 7.84 20.57
CA GLU A 6 6.52 7.31 19.39
C GLU A 6 5.54 7.29 18.25
N ARG A 7 5.66 8.26 17.34
CA ARG A 7 4.90 8.28 16.08
C ARG A 7 5.68 7.54 15.00
N PRO A 8 5.01 6.81 14.12
CA PRO A 8 5.67 6.28 12.93
C PRO A 8 6.33 7.40 12.12
N ILE A 9 7.48 7.12 11.54
CA ILE A 9 8.15 8.03 10.62
C ILE A 9 7.25 8.21 9.40
N GLU A 10 6.99 9.45 9.00
CA GLU A 10 6.14 9.81 7.85
C GLU A 10 6.99 10.14 6.62
N THR A 11 8.20 10.66 6.83
CA THR A 11 9.10 11.08 5.74
C THR A 11 10.52 10.53 5.91
N GLU A 12 11.27 10.49 4.80
CA GLU A 12 12.68 10.07 4.78
C GLU A 12 13.57 10.97 5.67
N GLY A 13 13.24 12.26 5.78
CA GLY A 13 13.94 13.22 6.64
C GLY A 13 13.81 12.94 8.13
N ASP A 14 12.81 12.15 8.53
CA ASP A 14 12.58 11.76 9.92
C ASP A 14 13.32 10.47 10.34
N ASP A 15 14.08 9.86 9.41
CA ASP A 15 14.80 8.60 9.66
C ASP A 15 16.03 8.81 10.55
N ARG A 16 15.81 8.86 11.86
CA ARG A 16 16.86 8.97 12.87
C ARG A 16 17.72 7.71 13.03
N LEU A 17 17.27 6.59 12.49
CA LEU A 17 17.95 5.29 12.58
C LEU A 17 18.70 4.91 11.31
N LEU A 18 18.77 5.81 10.33
CA LEU A 18 19.49 5.64 9.05
C LEU A 18 19.12 4.32 8.35
N ARG A 19 17.81 4.05 8.23
CA ARG A 19 17.28 2.82 7.62
C ARG A 19 17.12 2.91 6.11
N GLN A 20 17.53 4.00 5.51
CA GLN A 20 17.33 4.29 4.08
C GLN A 20 17.82 3.18 3.16
N ASP A 21 19.02 2.63 3.42
CA ASP A 21 19.56 1.52 2.63
C ASP A 21 18.71 0.25 2.73
N PHE A 22 18.17 -0.02 3.91
CA PHE A 22 17.27 -1.15 4.11
C PHE A 22 15.95 -0.96 3.37
N VAL A 23 15.36 0.22 3.45
CA VAL A 23 14.14 0.61 2.74
C VAL A 23 14.32 0.53 1.23
N ALA A 24 15.46 1.02 0.71
CA ALA A 24 15.79 0.94 -0.70
C ALA A 24 15.84 -0.53 -1.19
N ARG A 25 16.50 -1.41 -0.44
CA ARG A 25 16.55 -2.85 -0.78
C ARG A 25 15.18 -3.52 -0.73
N LEU A 26 14.33 -3.15 0.22
CA LEU A 26 12.94 -3.64 0.25
C LEU A 26 12.17 -3.21 -0.99
N LEU A 27 12.30 -1.95 -1.39
CA LEU A 27 11.66 -1.44 -2.58
C LEU A 27 12.17 -2.12 -3.85
N ASP A 28 13.49 -2.28 -3.98
CA ASP A 28 14.12 -2.95 -5.13
C ASP A 28 13.68 -4.43 -5.25
N ALA A 29 13.37 -5.07 -4.12
CA ALA A 29 12.79 -6.41 -4.13
C ALA A 29 11.32 -6.44 -4.58
N LEU A 30 10.56 -5.38 -4.33
CA LEU A 30 9.13 -5.29 -4.65
C LEU A 30 8.85 -4.79 -6.08
N ILE A 31 9.71 -3.92 -6.58
CA ILE A 31 9.52 -3.24 -7.88
C ILE A 31 10.81 -3.37 -8.69
N GLU A 32 10.69 -3.89 -9.92
CA GLU A 32 11.78 -3.95 -10.88
C GLU A 32 12.23 -2.53 -11.32
N PRO A 33 13.45 -2.35 -11.81
CA PRO A 33 13.93 -1.04 -12.29
C PRO A 33 13.01 -0.40 -13.33
N GLU A 34 12.32 -1.21 -14.14
CA GLU A 34 11.36 -0.77 -15.15
C GLU A 34 10.00 -0.37 -14.57
N GLY A 35 9.84 -0.45 -13.24
CA GLY A 35 8.62 -0.06 -12.52
C GLY A 35 7.52 -1.12 -12.50
N ARG A 36 7.83 -2.39 -12.83
CA ARG A 36 6.88 -3.51 -12.69
C ARG A 36 6.97 -4.12 -11.31
N ALA A 37 5.82 -4.51 -10.75
CA ALA A 37 5.81 -5.29 -9.51
C ALA A 37 6.40 -6.68 -9.73
N THR A 38 7.27 -7.12 -8.84
CA THR A 38 7.91 -8.45 -8.90
C THR A 38 6.96 -9.60 -8.59
N GLY A 39 5.78 -9.29 -7.99
CA GLY A 39 4.80 -10.28 -7.58
C GLY A 39 5.15 -11.06 -6.31
N ILE A 40 6.20 -10.66 -5.60
CA ILE A 40 6.60 -11.29 -4.34
C ILE A 40 5.84 -10.70 -3.15
N VAL A 41 5.81 -11.46 -2.06
CA VAL A 41 5.27 -11.02 -0.77
C VAL A 41 6.41 -11.00 0.24
N LEU A 42 6.64 -9.84 0.87
CA LEU A 42 7.63 -9.67 1.93
C LEU A 42 6.94 -9.54 3.28
N GLY A 43 7.40 -10.31 4.26
CA GLY A 43 6.98 -10.22 5.65
C GLY A 43 7.97 -9.40 6.47
N LEU A 44 7.50 -8.32 7.09
CA LEU A 44 8.28 -7.54 8.05
C LEU A 44 7.83 -7.88 9.47
N SER A 45 8.67 -8.58 10.21
CA SER A 45 8.38 -8.99 11.58
C SER A 45 9.32 -8.35 12.59
N GLY A 46 8.87 -8.21 13.82
CA GLY A 46 9.64 -7.63 14.90
C GLY A 46 8.75 -7.29 16.10
N PRO A 47 9.33 -7.05 17.28
CA PRO A 47 8.57 -6.68 18.47
C PRO A 47 7.80 -5.37 18.28
N GLY A 48 6.81 -5.13 19.14
CA GLY A 48 6.12 -3.84 19.20
C GLY A 48 7.12 -2.70 19.43
N GLY A 49 6.93 -1.56 18.77
CA GLY A 49 7.83 -0.41 18.87
C GLY A 49 9.14 -0.52 18.08
N SER A 50 9.36 -1.62 17.31
CA SER A 50 10.59 -1.79 16.51
C SER A 50 10.65 -0.93 15.24
N GLY A 51 9.62 -0.11 14.98
CA GLY A 51 9.57 0.79 13.83
C GLY A 51 9.10 0.17 12.52
N LYS A 52 8.36 -0.95 12.55
CA LYS A 52 7.80 -1.59 11.34
C LYS A 52 6.93 -0.64 10.52
N SER A 53 6.02 0.08 11.17
CA SER A 53 5.15 1.04 10.49
C SER A 53 5.94 2.19 9.85
N SER A 54 7.00 2.66 10.51
CA SER A 54 7.91 3.67 9.95
C SER A 54 8.61 3.16 8.69
N ILE A 55 9.08 1.90 8.69
CA ILE A 55 9.69 1.29 7.51
C ILE A 55 8.68 1.19 6.37
N LEU A 56 7.44 0.77 6.64
CA LEU A 56 6.39 0.70 5.61
C LEU A 56 6.07 2.07 5.01
N ASN A 57 5.99 3.11 5.85
CA ASN A 57 5.77 4.48 5.39
C ASN A 57 6.93 4.95 4.49
N MET A 58 8.17 4.71 4.89
CA MET A 58 9.36 5.06 4.11
C MET A 58 9.41 4.31 2.77
N VAL A 59 9.03 3.01 2.74
CA VAL A 59 8.93 2.24 1.49
C VAL A 59 7.88 2.86 0.57
N ALA A 60 6.71 3.23 1.11
CA ALA A 60 5.63 3.85 0.33
C ALA A 60 6.06 5.21 -0.25
N GLU A 61 6.72 6.04 0.54
CA GLU A 61 7.26 7.34 0.11
C GLU A 61 8.32 7.16 -0.99
N LEU A 62 9.26 6.27 -0.78
CA LEU A 62 10.33 6.00 -1.76
C LEU A 62 9.76 5.40 -3.06
N ALA A 63 8.73 4.53 -2.96
CA ALA A 63 8.03 4.01 -4.14
C ALA A 63 7.36 5.13 -4.93
N ALA A 64 6.69 6.07 -4.27
CA ALA A 64 6.07 7.21 -4.93
C ALA A 64 7.11 8.13 -5.62
N ALA A 65 8.29 8.31 -5.02
CA ALA A 65 9.36 9.14 -5.56
C ALA A 65 10.07 8.48 -6.75
N ARG A 66 10.42 7.19 -6.65
CA ARG A 66 11.19 6.48 -7.70
C ARG A 66 10.32 5.91 -8.81
N HIS A 67 9.09 5.53 -8.48
CA HIS A 67 8.14 4.87 -9.39
C HIS A 67 6.79 5.58 -9.38
N PRO A 68 6.68 6.81 -9.91
CA PRO A 68 5.44 7.61 -9.84
C PRO A 68 4.25 6.97 -10.54
N ALA A 69 4.48 5.97 -11.40
CA ALA A 69 3.43 5.17 -12.02
C ALA A 69 2.96 3.99 -11.15
N ALA A 70 3.65 3.67 -10.06
CA ALA A 70 3.24 2.64 -9.11
C ALA A 70 2.04 3.12 -8.28
N ILE A 71 1.11 2.21 -8.04
CA ILE A 71 -0.05 2.47 -7.18
C ILE A 71 0.24 1.81 -5.84
N VAL A 72 0.45 2.64 -4.82
CA VAL A 72 0.67 2.18 -3.45
C VAL A 72 -0.67 2.18 -2.72
N VAL A 73 -1.01 1.04 -2.13
CA VAL A 73 -2.23 0.86 -1.33
C VAL A 73 -1.84 0.51 0.09
N SER A 74 -2.22 1.35 1.04
CA SER A 74 -2.06 1.07 2.46
C SER A 74 -3.36 0.49 3.02
N PHE A 75 -3.28 -0.67 3.64
CA PHE A 75 -4.45 -1.34 4.19
C PHE A 75 -4.19 -1.81 5.63
N ASN A 76 -5.10 -1.47 6.53
CA ASN A 76 -5.04 -1.89 7.92
C ASN A 76 -6.16 -2.91 8.22
N PRO A 77 -5.84 -4.21 8.35
CA PRO A 77 -6.84 -5.25 8.55
C PRO A 77 -7.56 -5.19 9.90
N TRP A 78 -7.00 -4.51 10.89
CA TRP A 78 -7.58 -4.41 12.23
C TRP A 78 -8.86 -3.55 12.29
N LEU A 79 -9.12 -2.76 11.25
CA LEU A 79 -10.32 -1.92 11.17
C LEU A 79 -11.56 -2.67 10.68
N ALA A 80 -11.42 -3.91 10.23
CA ALA A 80 -12.52 -4.72 9.71
C ALA A 80 -13.08 -5.66 10.79
N GLY A 81 -14.38 -5.56 11.08
CA GLY A 81 -15.03 -6.32 12.15
C GLY A 81 -15.32 -7.78 11.85
N SER A 82 -15.21 -8.22 10.59
CA SER A 82 -15.48 -9.59 10.16
C SER A 82 -14.60 -10.01 8.98
N ARG A 83 -14.51 -11.32 8.70
CA ARG A 83 -13.75 -11.83 7.56
C ARG A 83 -14.26 -11.27 6.22
N ASN A 84 -15.57 -11.28 6.01
CA ASN A 84 -16.16 -10.74 4.79
C ASN A 84 -15.97 -9.22 4.71
N GLY A 85 -16.13 -8.51 5.82
CA GLY A 85 -15.83 -7.10 5.93
C GLY A 85 -14.38 -6.76 5.58
N LEU A 86 -13.43 -7.61 6.00
CA LEU A 86 -12.01 -7.47 5.68
C LEU A 86 -11.76 -7.53 4.16
N ILE A 87 -12.34 -8.52 3.49
CA ILE A 87 -12.19 -8.71 2.04
C ILE A 87 -12.80 -7.52 1.29
N HIS A 88 -14.01 -7.10 1.67
CA HIS A 88 -14.66 -5.94 1.06
C HIS A 88 -13.86 -4.65 1.26
N ALA A 89 -13.38 -4.40 2.47
CA ALA A 89 -12.57 -3.23 2.79
C ALA A 89 -11.26 -3.23 1.96
N PHE A 90 -10.58 -4.36 1.85
CA PHE A 90 -9.36 -4.48 1.03
C PHE A 90 -9.62 -4.12 -0.44
N PHE A 91 -10.64 -4.72 -1.05
CA PHE A 91 -10.96 -4.43 -2.46
C PHE A 91 -11.46 -3.00 -2.66
N ALA A 92 -12.16 -2.41 -1.69
CA ALA A 92 -12.56 -1.02 -1.73
C ALA A 92 -11.35 -0.08 -1.75
N GLU A 93 -10.37 -0.30 -0.88
CA GLU A 93 -9.12 0.49 -0.83
C GLU A 93 -8.32 0.36 -2.13
N VAL A 94 -8.16 -0.85 -2.65
CA VAL A 94 -7.47 -1.07 -3.94
C VAL A 94 -8.20 -0.35 -5.07
N THR A 95 -9.53 -0.45 -5.13
CA THR A 95 -10.35 0.23 -6.15
C THR A 95 -10.19 1.74 -6.07
N ALA A 96 -10.30 2.32 -4.87
CA ALA A 96 -10.15 3.76 -4.65
C ALA A 96 -8.77 4.27 -5.08
N ALA A 97 -7.70 3.54 -4.76
CA ALA A 97 -6.34 3.90 -5.15
C ALA A 97 -6.14 3.87 -6.69
N VAL A 98 -6.69 2.86 -7.36
CA VAL A 98 -6.64 2.74 -8.82
C VAL A 98 -7.42 3.86 -9.49
N GLU A 99 -8.63 4.17 -9.00
CA GLU A 99 -9.45 5.28 -9.51
C GLU A 99 -8.77 6.63 -9.31
N ALA A 100 -8.17 6.89 -8.15
CA ALA A 100 -7.43 8.10 -7.89
C ALA A 100 -6.24 8.26 -8.84
N SER A 101 -5.56 7.15 -9.14
CA SER A 101 -4.45 7.15 -10.10
C SER A 101 -4.93 7.42 -11.55
N ALA A 102 -6.09 6.89 -11.94
CA ALA A 102 -6.67 7.12 -13.27
C ALA A 102 -7.11 8.57 -13.50
N LYS A 103 -7.44 9.30 -12.44
CA LYS A 103 -7.87 10.72 -12.49
C LYS A 103 -6.71 11.70 -12.51
N LYS A 104 -5.45 11.26 -12.33
CA LYS A 104 -4.29 12.16 -12.37
C LYS A 104 -4.13 12.80 -13.75
N PRO A 105 -3.82 14.12 -13.85
CA PRO A 105 -3.54 14.77 -15.11
C PRO A 105 -2.38 14.08 -15.85
N GLY A 106 -2.54 13.85 -17.15
CA GLY A 106 -1.53 13.19 -17.97
C GLY A 106 -1.43 11.68 -17.80
N CYS A 107 -2.40 11.04 -17.16
CA CYS A 107 -2.42 9.58 -17.04
C CYS A 107 -2.76 8.92 -18.39
N THR A 108 -1.74 8.46 -19.11
CA THR A 108 -1.90 7.74 -20.41
C THR A 108 -2.53 6.35 -20.24
N ARG A 109 -2.66 5.85 -19.03
CA ARG A 109 -3.20 4.53 -18.69
C ARG A 109 -4.63 4.57 -18.14
N ALA A 110 -5.30 5.73 -18.17
CA ALA A 110 -6.60 5.92 -17.52
C ALA A 110 -7.65 4.87 -17.95
N GLU A 111 -7.75 4.56 -19.26
CA GLU A 111 -8.70 3.56 -19.76
C GLU A 111 -8.38 2.14 -19.28
N LYS A 112 -7.09 1.76 -19.23
CA LYS A 112 -6.67 0.45 -18.69
C LYS A 112 -6.96 0.36 -17.19
N LEU A 113 -6.74 1.44 -16.44
CA LEU A 113 -7.03 1.48 -15.01
C LEU A 113 -8.53 1.39 -14.72
N LYS A 114 -9.38 2.03 -15.52
CA LYS A 114 -10.85 1.87 -15.41
C LYS A 114 -11.30 0.44 -15.65
N GLY A 115 -10.75 -0.23 -16.67
CA GLY A 115 -11.01 -1.66 -16.93
C GLY A 115 -10.57 -2.54 -15.74
N LEU A 116 -9.42 -2.24 -15.13
CA LEU A 116 -8.92 -2.94 -13.96
C LEU A 116 -9.86 -2.78 -12.76
N VAL A 117 -10.37 -1.58 -12.50
CA VAL A 117 -11.35 -1.32 -11.43
C VAL A 117 -12.56 -2.23 -11.56
N GLN A 118 -13.14 -2.33 -12.76
CA GLN A 118 -14.28 -3.22 -12.99
C GLN A 118 -13.96 -4.69 -12.73
N THR A 119 -12.76 -5.12 -13.11
CA THR A 119 -12.29 -6.48 -12.88
C THR A 119 -12.11 -6.76 -11.39
N ILE A 120 -11.46 -5.86 -10.65
CA ILE A 120 -11.26 -5.95 -9.20
C ILE A 120 -12.61 -6.01 -8.48
N PHE A 121 -13.55 -5.15 -8.86
CA PHE A 121 -14.88 -5.11 -8.25
C PHE A 121 -15.67 -6.40 -8.47
N LYS A 122 -15.65 -6.96 -9.70
CA LYS A 122 -16.28 -8.25 -9.99
C LYS A 122 -15.64 -9.38 -9.18
N PHE A 123 -14.31 -9.37 -9.07
CA PHE A 123 -13.58 -10.38 -8.31
C PHE A 123 -13.89 -10.31 -6.81
N GLY A 124 -13.90 -9.10 -6.23
CA GLY A 124 -14.27 -8.88 -4.84
C GLY A 124 -15.67 -9.41 -4.50
N LYS A 125 -16.67 -9.12 -5.34
CA LYS A 125 -18.03 -9.67 -5.19
C LYS A 125 -18.10 -11.20 -5.28
N ARG A 126 -17.21 -11.80 -6.04
CA ARG A 126 -17.17 -13.26 -6.23
C ARG A 126 -16.57 -13.99 -5.04
N ILE A 127 -15.57 -13.38 -4.37
CA ILE A 127 -14.89 -13.97 -3.21
C ILE A 127 -15.68 -13.76 -1.91
N ALA A 128 -16.29 -12.59 -1.76
CA ALA A 128 -17.10 -12.23 -0.62
C ALA A 128 -18.46 -11.71 -1.11
N PRO A 129 -19.39 -12.60 -1.49
CA PRO A 129 -20.75 -12.19 -1.83
C PRO A 129 -21.36 -11.48 -0.63
N ALA A 130 -22.14 -10.42 -0.90
CA ALA A 130 -22.89 -9.75 0.16
C ALA A 130 -23.76 -10.79 0.87
N GLU A 131 -23.60 -10.92 2.19
CA GLU A 131 -24.51 -11.74 2.98
C GLU A 131 -25.89 -11.10 2.85
N ASN A 132 -26.83 -11.83 2.29
CA ASN A 132 -28.24 -11.44 2.36
C ASN A 132 -28.63 -11.48 3.84
N VAL A 133 -28.77 -10.30 4.41
CA VAL A 133 -29.36 -10.12 5.73
C VAL A 133 -30.86 -10.36 5.62
#